data_c5d84a6740ad53d55b83a5ded9703e16
#
_entry.id   c5d84a6740ad53d55b83a5ded9703e16
#
_cell.length_a   1.000
_cell.length_b   1.000
_cell.length_c   1.000
_cell.angle_alpha   90.00
_cell.angle_beta   90.00
_cell.angle_gamma   90.00
#
_symmetry.space_group_name_H-M   'P 1'
#
loop_
_entity.id
_entity.type
_entity.pdbx_description
1 polymer ?
#
loop_
_entity_poly.entity_id
_entity_poly.type
_entity_poly.pdbx_seq_one_letter_code
_entity_poly.pdbx_strand_id
1 'polypeptide(L)'
;MRKYVFLVFFACSAILYAQDNGKWSLVREHQQKSFANTIPPGNYSSITPLGDDVYAMVSDKSDSALYFNVRLYISKQTGELLQAEYLGPQGRVDTISLDNEAIARVSDSTVVIASEGKYRLKEYMLNSDNIDQGLWKWSMPMSDFYPNYVFESAAYDSVHHRLWTINESTMLRDGKPATTQDPHNNVLRLISFDWTNKRNASPVSYLYKMDMPTTMKRAMTYVMGVSELCVLPDGKLLVLEREAFIPHIKLGAFCQCKLYVVDPYTETPYALDKELEPGAPYVTKHLLTSWRTKLGITKYQWANYEGMCLGPKLENGDQVVVLVSDSQDGYAGVLKDWFKTIVIKKQ
;
A
#
# COMPACT_ATOMS: atom_id res chain seq x y z
N MET A 1 -1.22 81.38 4.23
CA MET A 1 -1.34 80.33 3.17
C MET A 1 -0.87 79.01 3.73
N ARG A 2 -1.83 78.11 4.07
CA ARG A 2 -1.54 76.77 4.59
C ARG A 2 -1.55 75.84 3.41
N LYS A 3 -0.39 75.16 3.16
CA LYS A 3 -0.24 74.16 2.13
C LYS A 3 -0.67 72.78 2.71
N TYR A 4 -1.71 72.17 2.17
CA TYR A 4 -2.15 70.86 2.48
C TYR A 4 -1.34 69.90 1.55
N VAL A 5 -0.56 68.98 2.15
CA VAL A 5 0.10 67.85 1.45
C VAL A 5 -0.85 66.67 1.53
N PHE A 6 -1.38 66.24 0.38
CA PHE A 6 -2.12 64.98 0.26
C PHE A 6 -1.14 63.85 0.11
N LEU A 7 -1.05 62.98 1.13
CA LEU A 7 -0.38 61.67 1.00
C LEU A 7 -1.38 60.69 0.38
N VAL A 8 -1.08 60.24 -0.84
CA VAL A 8 -1.81 59.14 -1.48
C VAL A 8 -1.15 57.83 -1.06
N PHE A 9 -1.84 57.04 -0.23
CA PHE A 9 -1.46 55.67 0.09
C PHE A 9 -1.85 54.76 -1.08
N PHE A 10 -0.86 54.26 -1.83
CA PHE A 10 -1.04 53.14 -2.70
C PHE A 10 -1.09 51.86 -1.85
N ALA A 11 -2.30 51.31 -1.65
CA ALA A 11 -2.47 49.98 -1.11
C ALA A 11 -2.10 48.98 -2.19
N CYS A 12 -0.89 48.43 -2.14
CA CYS A 12 -0.47 47.33 -2.95
C CYS A 12 -1.16 46.06 -2.41
N SER A 13 -2.27 45.66 -3.02
CA SER A 13 -2.91 44.38 -2.74
C SER A 13 -1.99 43.27 -3.28
N ALA A 14 -1.13 42.72 -2.44
CA ALA A 14 -0.43 41.47 -2.74
C ALA A 14 -1.48 40.35 -2.80
N ILE A 15 -1.86 39.95 -4.01
CA ILE A 15 -2.58 38.70 -4.24
C ILE A 15 -1.59 37.59 -3.89
N LEU A 16 -1.69 37.08 -2.68
CA LEU A 16 -1.06 35.79 -2.31
C LEU A 16 -1.75 34.73 -3.19
N TYR A 17 -1.10 34.39 -4.29
CA TYR A 17 -1.34 33.09 -4.91
C TYR A 17 -0.96 32.05 -3.86
N ALA A 18 -1.95 31.40 -3.27
CA ALA A 18 -1.73 30.17 -2.54
C ALA A 18 -1.02 29.22 -3.54
N GLN A 19 0.25 28.97 -3.33
CA GLN A 19 0.93 27.88 -4.05
C GLN A 19 0.11 26.64 -3.74
N ASP A 20 -0.48 26.04 -4.78
CA ASP A 20 -1.11 24.73 -4.74
C ASP A 20 0.02 23.74 -4.40
N ASN A 21 0.19 23.44 -3.13
CA ASN A 21 1.24 22.58 -2.63
C ASN A 21 0.97 21.11 -2.94
N GLY A 22 -0.04 20.80 -3.78
CA GLY A 22 -0.38 19.42 -4.16
C GLY A 22 -0.60 18.52 -2.96
N LYS A 23 -1.15 19.07 -1.87
CA LYS A 23 -1.38 18.38 -0.62
C LYS A 23 -2.67 17.57 -0.68
N TRP A 24 -2.56 16.27 -0.38
CA TRP A 24 -3.72 15.41 -0.23
C TRP A 24 -4.30 15.49 1.18
N SER A 25 -5.61 15.41 1.30
CA SER A 25 -6.32 15.43 2.59
C SER A 25 -7.46 14.41 2.62
N LEU A 26 -7.75 13.90 3.82
CA LEU A 26 -8.89 13.03 4.07
C LEU A 26 -10.19 13.82 3.92
N VAL A 27 -11.15 13.24 3.18
CA VAL A 27 -12.53 13.73 3.09
C VAL A 27 -13.44 12.85 3.94
N ARG A 28 -13.34 11.53 3.80
CA ARG A 28 -14.22 10.57 4.49
C ARG A 28 -13.58 9.19 4.61
N GLU A 29 -13.88 8.52 5.71
CA GLU A 29 -13.63 7.08 5.88
C GLU A 29 -14.98 6.35 5.96
N HIS A 30 -15.14 5.30 5.17
CA HIS A 30 -16.29 4.40 5.27
C HIS A 30 -16.00 3.26 6.24
N GLN A 31 -17.06 2.71 6.82
CA GLN A 31 -16.96 1.51 7.66
C GLN A 31 -16.53 0.31 6.81
N GLN A 32 -15.72 -0.56 7.39
CA GLN A 32 -15.33 -1.81 6.73
C GLN A 32 -16.54 -2.73 6.56
N LYS A 33 -16.57 -3.46 5.45
CA LYS A 33 -17.63 -4.43 5.10
C LYS A 33 -16.99 -5.77 4.72
N SER A 34 -17.64 -6.86 5.08
CA SER A 34 -17.29 -8.20 4.61
C SER A 34 -18.34 -8.67 3.59
N PHE A 35 -17.89 -9.27 2.51
CA PHE A 35 -18.72 -9.80 1.43
C PHE A 35 -18.61 -11.32 1.33
N ALA A 36 -18.47 -12.01 2.46
CA ALA A 36 -18.30 -13.47 2.53
C ALA A 36 -19.40 -14.29 1.85
N ASN A 37 -20.58 -13.69 1.57
CA ASN A 37 -21.65 -14.34 0.81
C ASN A 37 -21.45 -14.29 -0.70
N THR A 38 -20.60 -13.38 -1.21
CA THR A 38 -20.38 -13.15 -2.64
C THR A 38 -18.91 -13.24 -3.05
N ILE A 39 -18.00 -13.12 -2.09
CA ILE A 39 -16.56 -13.31 -2.29
C ILE A 39 -16.10 -14.44 -1.36
N PRO A 40 -15.52 -15.53 -1.89
CA PRO A 40 -14.98 -16.62 -1.07
C PRO A 40 -13.85 -16.09 -0.16
N PRO A 41 -13.64 -16.66 1.03
CA PRO A 41 -12.45 -16.41 1.82
C PRO A 41 -11.19 -16.73 1.00
N GLY A 42 -10.21 -15.82 0.98
CA GLY A 42 -9.10 -15.95 0.06
C GLY A 42 -7.75 -15.49 0.60
N ASN A 43 -7.64 -15.02 1.83
CA ASN A 43 -6.39 -14.43 2.35
C ASN A 43 -5.80 -13.44 1.34
N TYR A 44 -6.60 -12.42 1.00
CA TYR A 44 -6.23 -11.48 -0.05
C TYR A 44 -5.22 -10.47 0.45
N SER A 45 -4.01 -10.51 -0.11
CA SER A 45 -2.87 -9.69 0.31
C SER A 45 -2.78 -8.37 -0.47
N SER A 46 -3.23 -8.32 -1.74
CA SER A 46 -3.17 -7.09 -2.53
C SER A 46 -4.28 -7.00 -3.57
N ILE A 47 -4.52 -5.77 -4.09
CA ILE A 47 -5.57 -5.46 -5.04
C ILE A 47 -5.12 -4.38 -6.04
N THR A 48 -5.47 -4.55 -7.33
CA THR A 48 -5.19 -3.56 -8.38
C THR A 48 -6.40 -3.38 -9.33
N PRO A 49 -6.71 -2.16 -9.82
CA PRO A 49 -7.81 -1.96 -10.75
C PRO A 49 -7.46 -2.46 -12.15
N LEU A 50 -8.40 -3.17 -12.78
CA LEU A 50 -8.31 -3.60 -14.19
C LEU A 50 -9.14 -2.73 -15.14
N GLY A 51 -10.03 -1.90 -14.62
CA GLY A 51 -11.02 -1.09 -15.37
C GLY A 51 -12.43 -1.65 -15.25
N ASP A 52 -13.45 -0.86 -15.62
CA ASP A 52 -14.88 -1.24 -15.62
C ASP A 52 -15.37 -1.83 -14.28
N ASP A 53 -14.94 -1.21 -13.17
CA ASP A 53 -15.24 -1.65 -11.80
C ASP A 53 -14.70 -3.06 -11.47
N VAL A 54 -13.82 -3.64 -12.31
CA VAL A 54 -13.14 -4.91 -12.10
C VAL A 54 -11.77 -4.69 -11.50
N TYR A 55 -11.42 -5.53 -10.51
CA TYR A 55 -10.14 -5.52 -9.82
C TYR A 55 -9.55 -6.93 -9.80
N ALA A 56 -8.22 -7.01 -9.85
CA ALA A 56 -7.48 -8.24 -9.58
C ALA A 56 -6.96 -8.22 -8.15
N MET A 57 -7.10 -9.35 -7.45
CA MET A 57 -6.54 -9.58 -6.11
C MET A 57 -5.61 -10.77 -6.14
N VAL A 58 -4.52 -10.73 -5.37
CA VAL A 58 -3.66 -11.88 -5.11
C VAL A 58 -3.91 -12.43 -3.72
N SER A 59 -3.48 -13.66 -3.49
CA SER A 59 -3.56 -14.37 -2.21
C SER A 59 -2.21 -14.98 -1.88
N ASP A 60 -1.79 -14.86 -0.64
CA ASP A 60 -0.57 -15.48 -0.09
C ASP A 60 -0.64 -17.02 -0.09
N LYS A 61 -1.87 -17.58 -0.05
CA LYS A 61 -2.13 -19.03 0.10
C LYS A 61 -2.81 -19.68 -1.10
N SER A 62 -2.79 -19.04 -2.27
CA SER A 62 -3.36 -19.65 -3.46
C SER A 62 -2.47 -20.77 -4.01
N ASP A 63 -3.03 -21.97 -4.16
CA ASP A 63 -2.33 -23.15 -4.70
C ASP A 63 -2.36 -23.24 -6.23
N SER A 64 -3.25 -22.51 -6.89
CA SER A 64 -3.54 -22.75 -8.32
C SER A 64 -3.79 -21.49 -9.14
N ALA A 65 -4.35 -20.44 -8.55
CA ALA A 65 -4.65 -19.19 -9.26
C ALA A 65 -3.52 -18.17 -9.08
N LEU A 66 -3.15 -17.50 -10.16
CA LEU A 66 -2.18 -16.41 -10.09
C LEU A 66 -2.78 -15.18 -9.43
N TYR A 67 -4.03 -14.87 -9.76
CA TYR A 67 -4.85 -13.80 -9.17
C TYR A 67 -6.34 -14.13 -9.30
N PHE A 68 -7.18 -13.32 -8.66
CA PHE A 68 -8.63 -13.47 -8.64
C PHE A 68 -9.29 -12.18 -9.11
N ASN A 69 -10.25 -12.28 -10.02
CA ASN A 69 -11.04 -11.12 -10.44
C ASN A 69 -12.26 -10.93 -9.53
N VAL A 70 -12.48 -9.68 -9.15
CA VAL A 70 -13.67 -9.24 -8.42
C VAL A 70 -14.22 -7.97 -9.04
N ARG A 71 -15.53 -7.76 -8.94
CA ARG A 71 -16.17 -6.50 -9.28
C ARG A 71 -16.62 -5.79 -8.02
N LEU A 72 -16.27 -4.50 -7.90
CA LEU A 72 -16.61 -3.67 -6.75
C LEU A 72 -17.56 -2.56 -7.19
N TYR A 73 -18.76 -2.54 -6.64
CA TYR A 73 -19.75 -1.51 -6.89
C TYR A 73 -19.60 -0.39 -5.88
N ILE A 74 -18.92 0.68 -6.28
CA ILE A 74 -18.63 1.83 -5.44
C ILE A 74 -19.49 3.01 -5.87
N SER A 75 -20.19 3.63 -4.91
CA SER A 75 -21.00 4.82 -5.16
C SER A 75 -20.14 5.97 -5.69
N LYS A 76 -20.43 6.47 -6.88
CA LYS A 76 -19.72 7.62 -7.48
C LYS A 76 -20.05 8.95 -6.80
N GLN A 77 -21.04 9.00 -5.92
CA GLN A 77 -21.40 10.18 -5.14
C GLN A 77 -20.74 10.19 -3.77
N THR A 78 -20.66 9.03 -3.11
CA THR A 78 -20.19 8.95 -1.71
C THR A 78 -18.86 8.26 -1.54
N GLY A 79 -18.43 7.42 -2.49
CA GLY A 79 -17.25 6.55 -2.37
C GLY A 79 -17.48 5.30 -1.53
N GLU A 80 -18.73 5.06 -1.08
CA GLU A 80 -19.05 3.88 -0.29
C GLU A 80 -19.06 2.62 -1.17
N LEU A 81 -18.43 1.54 -0.73
CA LEU A 81 -18.52 0.24 -1.37
C LEU A 81 -19.88 -0.38 -1.03
N LEU A 82 -20.74 -0.55 -2.05
CA LEU A 82 -22.11 -1.00 -1.90
C LEU A 82 -22.25 -2.51 -2.01
N GLN A 83 -21.55 -3.10 -2.98
CA GLN A 83 -21.60 -4.53 -3.31
C GLN A 83 -20.25 -4.99 -3.88
N ALA A 84 -19.95 -6.27 -3.70
CA ALA A 84 -18.80 -6.93 -4.31
C ALA A 84 -19.21 -8.28 -4.88
N GLU A 85 -18.64 -8.65 -6.02
CA GLU A 85 -18.93 -9.88 -6.77
C GLU A 85 -17.64 -10.59 -7.14
N TYR A 86 -17.57 -11.89 -6.90
CA TYR A 86 -16.45 -12.73 -7.30
C TYR A 86 -16.61 -13.18 -8.76
N LEU A 87 -15.63 -12.89 -9.60
CA LEU A 87 -15.64 -13.21 -11.03
C LEU A 87 -14.80 -14.45 -11.36
N GLY A 88 -14.06 -14.98 -10.38
CA GLY A 88 -13.31 -16.22 -10.51
C GLY A 88 -11.78 -16.07 -10.55
N PRO A 89 -11.08 -17.22 -10.46
CA PRO A 89 -9.64 -17.28 -10.52
C PRO A 89 -9.15 -17.02 -11.95
N GLN A 90 -7.95 -16.45 -12.06
CA GLN A 90 -7.29 -16.15 -13.31
C GLN A 90 -5.84 -16.61 -13.30
N GLY A 91 -5.35 -17.04 -14.46
CA GLY A 91 -4.00 -17.54 -14.63
C GLY A 91 -3.74 -18.79 -13.79
N ARG A 92 -3.24 -19.83 -14.41
CA ARG A 92 -2.86 -21.06 -13.72
C ARG A 92 -1.37 -21.11 -13.54
N VAL A 93 -0.93 -21.44 -12.34
CA VAL A 93 0.49 -21.67 -12.04
C VAL A 93 0.65 -23.13 -11.65
N ASP A 94 1.46 -23.87 -12.38
CA ASP A 94 1.71 -25.30 -12.13
C ASP A 94 2.69 -25.56 -10.96
N THR A 95 2.85 -24.60 -10.07
CA THR A 95 3.80 -24.69 -8.94
C THR A 95 3.11 -24.42 -7.62
N ILE A 96 3.62 -25.08 -6.58
CA ILE A 96 3.34 -24.84 -5.16
C ILE A 96 3.22 -23.34 -4.88
N SER A 97 2.29 -22.97 -4.01
CA SER A 97 2.03 -21.59 -3.55
C SER A 97 3.22 -20.66 -3.75
N LEU A 98 2.99 -19.57 -4.51
CA LEU A 98 4.03 -18.57 -4.77
C LEU A 98 4.16 -17.58 -3.64
N ASP A 99 3.25 -17.64 -2.67
CA ASP A 99 3.20 -16.64 -1.60
C ASP A 99 3.14 -15.24 -2.21
N ASN A 100 2.03 -14.96 -2.92
CA ASN A 100 1.87 -13.73 -3.68
C ASN A 100 1.32 -12.62 -2.78
N GLU A 101 2.14 -11.59 -2.58
CA GLU A 101 1.85 -10.52 -1.62
C GLU A 101 1.40 -9.21 -2.27
N ALA A 102 1.80 -8.94 -3.51
CA ALA A 102 1.39 -7.70 -4.17
C ALA A 102 1.08 -7.91 -5.64
N ILE A 103 0.19 -7.05 -6.18
CA ILE A 103 -0.14 -6.98 -7.59
C ILE A 103 -0.30 -5.54 -8.07
N ALA A 104 0.39 -5.17 -9.15
CA ALA A 104 0.27 -3.89 -9.83
C ALA A 104 0.00 -4.07 -11.31
N ARG A 105 -1.07 -3.46 -11.84
CA ARG A 105 -1.27 -3.36 -13.29
C ARG A 105 -0.27 -2.37 -13.87
N VAL A 106 0.55 -2.81 -14.83
CA VAL A 106 1.62 -1.99 -15.43
C VAL A 106 1.36 -1.66 -16.91
N SER A 107 0.39 -2.35 -17.52
CA SER A 107 -0.12 -2.05 -18.86
C SER A 107 -1.55 -2.59 -19.03
N ASP A 108 -2.14 -2.40 -20.21
CA ASP A 108 -3.47 -2.98 -20.52
C ASP A 108 -3.46 -4.51 -20.57
N SER A 109 -2.29 -5.11 -20.74
CA SER A 109 -2.13 -6.55 -20.91
C SER A 109 -1.23 -7.22 -19.89
N THR A 110 -0.63 -6.48 -18.95
CA THR A 110 0.32 -7.07 -18.00
C THR A 110 0.17 -6.54 -16.57
N VAL A 111 0.49 -7.41 -15.62
CA VAL A 111 0.63 -7.09 -14.19
C VAL A 111 2.00 -7.50 -13.69
N VAL A 112 2.49 -6.81 -12.67
CA VAL A 112 3.63 -7.27 -11.86
C VAL A 112 3.09 -7.82 -10.55
N ILE A 113 3.59 -8.98 -10.15
CA ILE A 113 3.27 -9.63 -8.87
C ILE A 113 4.56 -9.75 -8.06
N ALA A 114 4.50 -9.36 -6.79
CA ALA A 114 5.52 -9.65 -5.79
C ALA A 114 5.21 -11.02 -5.17
N SER A 115 6.25 -11.84 -5.02
CA SER A 115 6.14 -13.15 -4.40
C SER A 115 7.19 -13.28 -3.31
N GLU A 116 6.73 -13.40 -2.05
CA GLU A 116 7.60 -13.55 -0.89
C GLU A 116 8.37 -14.87 -0.95
N GLY A 117 7.69 -15.97 -1.22
CA GLY A 117 8.29 -17.29 -1.31
C GLY A 117 9.37 -17.44 -2.42
N LYS A 118 9.51 -16.45 -3.30
CA LYS A 118 10.54 -16.40 -4.36
C LYS A 118 11.45 -15.18 -4.28
N TYR A 119 11.26 -14.29 -3.32
CA TYR A 119 12.06 -13.06 -3.13
C TYR A 119 12.15 -12.23 -4.41
N ARG A 120 11.00 -12.06 -5.12
CA ARG A 120 11.00 -11.48 -6.46
C ARG A 120 9.74 -10.68 -6.77
N LEU A 121 9.91 -9.76 -7.74
CA LEU A 121 8.83 -9.18 -8.54
C LEU A 121 8.92 -9.76 -9.94
N LYS A 122 7.77 -10.13 -10.53
CA LYS A 122 7.71 -10.68 -11.88
C LYS A 122 6.50 -10.17 -12.63
N GLU A 123 6.71 -9.86 -13.91
CA GLU A 123 5.66 -9.46 -14.83
C GLU A 123 4.98 -10.68 -15.46
N TYR A 124 3.67 -10.64 -15.56
CA TYR A 124 2.81 -11.69 -16.11
C TYR A 124 1.81 -11.09 -17.09
N MET A 125 1.40 -11.87 -18.09
CA MET A 125 0.32 -11.51 -18.99
C MET A 125 -1.03 -11.64 -18.28
N LEU A 126 -1.92 -10.67 -18.52
CA LEU A 126 -3.33 -10.76 -18.14
C LEU A 126 -4.08 -11.65 -19.12
N ASN A 127 -5.07 -12.40 -18.64
CA ASN A 127 -6.03 -13.15 -19.44
C ASN A 127 -5.38 -14.06 -20.52
N SER A 128 -4.25 -14.65 -20.21
CA SER A 128 -3.50 -15.54 -21.14
C SER A 128 -3.26 -16.91 -20.51
N ASP A 129 -3.41 -17.96 -21.32
CA ASP A 129 -3.03 -19.31 -20.92
C ASP A 129 -1.50 -19.46 -20.78
N ASN A 130 -0.73 -18.62 -21.49
CA ASN A 130 0.73 -18.56 -21.40
C ASN A 130 1.16 -17.30 -20.64
N ILE A 131 0.95 -17.30 -19.34
CA ILE A 131 1.18 -16.16 -18.45
C ILE A 131 2.66 -15.82 -18.24
N ASP A 132 3.57 -16.76 -18.54
CA ASP A 132 5.01 -16.64 -18.28
C ASP A 132 5.82 -16.63 -19.58
N GLN A 133 5.77 -15.53 -20.33
CA GLN A 133 6.44 -15.40 -21.63
C GLN A 133 7.85 -14.77 -21.55
N GLY A 134 8.59 -14.99 -20.46
CA GLY A 134 9.93 -14.39 -20.32
C GLY A 134 9.90 -12.86 -20.20
N LEU A 135 8.83 -12.33 -19.62
CA LEU A 135 8.67 -10.94 -19.29
C LEU A 135 9.66 -10.52 -18.18
N TRP A 136 9.61 -9.26 -17.81
CA TRP A 136 10.52 -8.71 -16.80
C TRP A 136 10.41 -9.43 -15.45
N LYS A 137 11.57 -9.61 -14.79
CA LYS A 137 11.67 -10.08 -13.40
C LYS A 137 12.85 -9.40 -12.71
N TRP A 138 12.71 -9.24 -11.41
CA TRP A 138 13.77 -8.79 -10.53
C TRP A 138 13.67 -9.52 -9.18
N SER A 139 14.80 -9.80 -8.55
CA SER A 139 14.88 -10.47 -7.26
C SER A 139 16.08 -9.98 -6.46
N MET A 140 15.98 -10.11 -5.15
CA MET A 140 17.10 -9.90 -4.23
C MET A 140 17.50 -11.22 -3.57
N PRO A 141 18.76 -11.33 -3.08
CA PRO A 141 19.19 -12.49 -2.30
C PRO A 141 18.32 -12.67 -1.04
N MET A 142 17.94 -13.90 -0.75
CA MET A 142 17.25 -14.25 0.50
C MET A 142 18.04 -13.82 1.74
N SER A 143 19.38 -13.83 1.65
CA SER A 143 20.29 -13.40 2.73
C SER A 143 20.18 -11.92 3.09
N ASP A 144 19.42 -11.11 2.36
CA ASP A 144 19.22 -9.69 2.67
C ASP A 144 18.03 -9.45 3.61
N PHE A 145 17.18 -10.46 3.80
CA PHE A 145 15.91 -10.31 4.52
C PHE A 145 15.87 -11.15 5.80
N TYR A 146 15.09 -10.70 6.76
CA TYR A 146 14.54 -11.56 7.79
C TYR A 146 13.47 -12.46 7.16
N PRO A 147 13.34 -13.72 7.60
CA PRO A 147 12.28 -14.61 7.10
C PRO A 147 10.90 -13.97 7.24
N ASN A 148 10.09 -14.07 6.19
CA ASN A 148 8.73 -13.54 6.10
C ASN A 148 8.64 -12.00 6.21
N TYR A 149 9.66 -11.27 5.75
CA TYR A 149 9.66 -9.80 5.70
C TYR A 149 10.27 -9.30 4.39
N VAL A 150 9.69 -9.69 3.26
CA VAL A 150 10.24 -9.40 1.94
C VAL A 150 9.47 -8.25 1.26
N PHE A 151 8.94 -8.46 0.07
CA PHE A 151 8.20 -7.45 -0.69
C PHE A 151 6.71 -7.72 -0.60
N GLU A 152 6.00 -6.85 0.12
CA GLU A 152 4.53 -6.92 0.26
C GLU A 152 3.80 -5.87 -0.58
N SER A 153 4.50 -5.13 -1.41
CA SER A 153 3.87 -4.08 -2.20
C SER A 153 4.39 -3.98 -3.62
N ALA A 154 3.50 -3.56 -4.52
CA ALA A 154 3.86 -3.15 -5.87
C ALA A 154 2.89 -2.07 -6.36
N ALA A 155 3.41 -0.96 -6.86
CA ALA A 155 2.60 0.13 -7.38
C ALA A 155 3.20 0.72 -8.65
N TYR A 156 2.38 0.93 -9.68
CA TYR A 156 2.85 1.49 -10.94
C TYR A 156 2.45 2.96 -11.10
N ASP A 157 3.47 3.80 -11.29
CA ASP A 157 3.31 5.21 -11.62
C ASP A 157 3.29 5.39 -13.13
N SER A 158 2.11 5.61 -13.68
CA SER A 158 1.92 5.87 -15.10
C SER A 158 2.34 7.30 -15.52
N VAL A 159 2.48 8.23 -14.56
CA VAL A 159 2.91 9.61 -14.83
C VAL A 159 4.41 9.67 -15.11
N HIS A 160 5.20 8.98 -14.31
CA HIS A 160 6.67 8.98 -14.42
C HIS A 160 7.22 7.65 -14.97
N HIS A 161 6.34 6.72 -15.35
CA HIS A 161 6.69 5.38 -15.85
C HIS A 161 7.64 4.63 -14.92
N ARG A 162 7.27 4.53 -13.63
CA ARG A 162 8.05 3.82 -12.62
C ARG A 162 7.22 2.76 -11.91
N LEU A 163 7.82 1.60 -11.71
CA LEU A 163 7.31 0.59 -10.80
C LEU A 163 7.95 0.81 -9.43
N TRP A 164 7.15 0.84 -8.38
CA TRP A 164 7.55 1.00 -6.99
C TRP A 164 7.30 -0.27 -6.20
N THR A 165 8.18 -0.56 -5.25
CA THR A 165 8.04 -1.57 -4.21
C THR A 165 8.73 -1.11 -2.93
N ILE A 166 8.39 -1.72 -1.81
CA ILE A 166 9.06 -1.54 -0.52
C ILE A 166 9.07 -2.90 0.20
N ASN A 167 10.11 -3.18 0.98
CA ASN A 167 10.13 -4.35 1.85
C ASN A 167 9.20 -4.12 3.05
N GLU A 168 8.61 -5.18 3.57
CA GLU A 168 7.67 -5.10 4.70
C GLU A 168 8.34 -4.55 5.96
N SER A 169 9.48 -5.10 6.34
CA SER A 169 10.19 -4.71 7.54
C SER A 169 11.68 -4.46 7.27
N THR A 170 12.43 -4.11 8.29
CA THR A 170 13.87 -3.78 8.20
C THR A 170 14.67 -4.92 7.57
N MET A 171 15.53 -4.61 6.60
CA MET A 171 16.49 -5.58 6.03
C MET A 171 17.61 -5.89 7.01
N LEU A 172 18.26 -7.05 6.86
CA LEU A 172 19.36 -7.50 7.75
C LEU A 172 20.49 -6.47 7.86
N ARG A 173 20.80 -5.77 6.77
CA ARG A 173 21.84 -4.71 6.74
C ARG A 173 21.42 -3.40 7.41
N ASP A 174 20.13 -3.17 7.58
CA ASP A 174 19.58 -1.91 8.11
C ASP A 174 19.20 -1.99 9.60
N GLY A 175 19.35 -3.16 10.22
CA GLY A 175 19.09 -3.37 11.63
C GLY A 175 18.20 -4.56 11.93
N LYS A 176 17.44 -4.48 13.01
CA LYS A 176 16.49 -5.51 13.43
C LYS A 176 15.06 -4.99 13.30
N PRO A 177 14.08 -5.85 13.01
CA PRO A 177 12.67 -5.45 13.10
C PRO A 177 12.30 -5.00 14.52
N ALA A 178 11.56 -3.89 14.61
CA ALA A 178 11.07 -3.39 15.88
C ALA A 178 10.08 -4.37 16.52
N THR A 179 10.12 -4.45 17.83
CA THR A 179 9.17 -5.23 18.61
C THR A 179 8.59 -4.38 19.74
N THR A 180 7.56 -4.90 20.41
CA THR A 180 6.99 -4.22 21.56
C THR A 180 7.95 -4.18 22.77
N GLN A 181 8.98 -5.01 22.80
CA GLN A 181 9.97 -5.08 23.87
C GLN A 181 11.31 -4.41 23.49
N ASP A 182 11.54 -4.21 22.21
CA ASP A 182 12.66 -3.45 21.64
C ASP A 182 12.11 -2.43 20.63
N PRO A 183 11.46 -1.35 21.11
CA PRO A 183 10.79 -0.39 20.26
C PRO A 183 11.79 0.58 19.62
N HIS A 184 11.78 0.64 18.31
CA HIS A 184 12.53 1.60 17.51
C HIS A 184 11.82 1.83 16.16
N ASN A 185 12.37 2.73 15.35
CA ASN A 185 11.83 2.95 14.01
C ASN A 185 12.44 1.91 13.05
N ASN A 186 11.60 1.13 12.38
CA ASN A 186 12.05 0.33 11.24
C ASN A 186 12.50 1.25 10.10
N VAL A 187 13.60 0.90 9.45
CA VAL A 187 14.09 1.55 8.24
C VAL A 187 13.91 0.61 7.07
N LEU A 188 13.17 1.05 6.06
CA LEU A 188 12.81 0.25 4.89
C LEU A 188 13.43 0.84 3.64
N ARG A 189 13.54 0.04 2.58
CA ARG A 189 14.04 0.44 1.26
C ARG A 189 12.87 0.62 0.30
N LEU A 190 12.49 1.88 0.03
CA LEU A 190 11.56 2.23 -1.03
C LEU A 190 12.30 2.18 -2.36
N ILE A 191 11.93 1.27 -3.24
CA ILE A 191 12.67 0.91 -4.45
C ILE A 191 11.83 1.24 -5.68
N SER A 192 12.45 1.82 -6.70
CA SER A 192 11.78 2.10 -7.97
C SER A 192 12.59 1.63 -9.17
N PHE A 193 11.86 1.20 -10.20
CA PHE A 193 12.40 0.74 -11.47
C PHE A 193 11.92 1.69 -12.58
N ASP A 194 12.83 2.12 -13.45
CA ASP A 194 12.46 2.80 -14.69
C ASP A 194 11.80 1.81 -15.64
N TRP A 195 10.46 1.94 -15.78
CA TRP A 195 9.69 1.00 -16.57
C TRP A 195 9.87 1.16 -18.07
N THR A 196 10.32 2.34 -18.54
CA THR A 196 10.64 2.57 -19.95
C THR A 196 11.90 1.83 -20.38
N ASN A 197 12.83 1.59 -19.43
CA ASN A 197 14.09 0.89 -19.64
C ASN A 197 14.25 -0.31 -18.66
N LYS A 198 13.15 -0.96 -18.30
CA LYS A 198 13.07 -1.95 -17.21
C LYS A 198 14.06 -3.11 -17.31
N ARG A 199 14.59 -3.41 -18.49
CA ARG A 199 15.54 -4.52 -18.70
C ARG A 199 16.99 -4.15 -18.39
N ASN A 200 17.35 -2.88 -18.49
CA ASN A 200 18.74 -2.42 -18.41
C ASN A 200 18.99 -1.42 -17.27
N ALA A 201 17.95 -0.78 -16.76
CA ALA A 201 18.11 0.21 -15.69
C ALA A 201 18.27 -0.49 -14.32
N SER A 202 19.25 -0.03 -13.56
CA SER A 202 19.38 -0.38 -12.15
C SER A 202 18.24 0.27 -11.33
N PRO A 203 17.75 -0.39 -10.26
CA PRO A 203 16.79 0.22 -9.37
C PRO A 203 17.38 1.44 -8.65
N VAL A 204 16.51 2.41 -8.38
CA VAL A 204 16.81 3.54 -7.50
C VAL A 204 16.08 3.29 -6.18
N SER A 205 16.77 3.50 -5.07
CA SER A 205 16.16 3.32 -3.75
C SER A 205 16.26 4.54 -2.87
N TYR A 206 15.38 4.61 -1.88
CA TYR A 206 15.28 5.65 -0.88
C TYR A 206 15.08 5.00 0.49
N LEU A 207 15.45 5.70 1.56
CA LEU A 207 15.20 5.22 2.92
C LEU A 207 13.85 5.72 3.41
N TYR A 208 13.00 4.80 3.81
CA TYR A 208 11.72 5.06 4.44
C TYR A 208 11.80 4.73 5.93
N LYS A 209 11.53 5.71 6.79
CA LYS A 209 11.55 5.53 8.24
C LYS A 209 10.12 5.41 8.77
N MET A 210 9.77 4.24 9.28
CA MET A 210 8.46 4.01 9.91
C MET A 210 8.34 4.75 11.25
N ASP A 211 7.11 4.85 11.73
CA ASP A 211 6.85 5.31 13.09
C ASP A 211 7.34 4.29 14.14
N MET A 212 7.34 4.70 15.40
CA MET A 212 7.55 3.82 16.53
C MET A 212 6.34 2.91 16.79
N PRO A 213 6.54 1.72 17.39
CA PRO A 213 5.46 0.90 17.93
C PRO A 213 4.50 1.71 18.81
N THR A 214 3.19 1.46 18.70
CA THR A 214 2.17 2.16 19.50
C THR A 214 1.91 1.48 20.85
N THR A 215 2.50 0.32 21.12
CA THR A 215 2.35 -0.43 22.37
C THR A 215 3.66 -1.06 22.82
N MET A 216 3.87 -1.10 24.14
CA MET A 216 4.97 -1.80 24.81
C MET A 216 4.51 -3.08 25.52
N LYS A 217 3.26 -3.51 25.29
CA LYS A 217 2.71 -4.71 25.91
C LYS A 217 3.34 -5.95 25.29
N ARG A 218 3.56 -7.00 26.08
CA ARG A 218 3.99 -8.29 25.53
C ARG A 218 2.98 -8.84 24.54
N ALA A 219 3.48 -9.22 23.38
CA ALA A 219 2.71 -9.87 22.35
C ALA A 219 3.01 -11.38 22.31
N MET A 220 2.04 -12.17 21.86
CA MET A 220 2.29 -13.52 21.36
C MET A 220 2.81 -13.43 19.91
N THR A 221 2.16 -12.59 19.11
CA THR A 221 2.58 -12.26 17.73
C THR A 221 2.57 -10.75 17.56
N TYR A 222 3.62 -10.24 16.95
CA TYR A 222 3.76 -8.83 16.65
C TYR A 222 4.42 -8.65 15.28
N VAL A 223 3.76 -7.90 14.42
CA VAL A 223 4.28 -7.56 13.09
C VAL A 223 4.09 -6.06 12.90
N MET A 224 5.12 -5.39 12.43
CA MET A 224 5.10 -3.96 12.12
C MET A 224 5.86 -3.71 10.82
N GLY A 225 5.14 -3.26 9.82
CA GLY A 225 5.69 -3.09 8.48
C GLY A 225 4.88 -2.16 7.60
N VAL A 226 5.35 -1.99 6.37
CA VAL A 226 4.57 -1.41 5.28
C VAL A 226 3.95 -2.56 4.51
N SER A 227 2.63 -2.59 4.46
CA SER A 227 1.88 -3.68 3.81
C SER A 227 1.50 -3.36 2.37
N GLU A 228 1.39 -2.08 1.97
CA GLU A 228 1.06 -1.77 0.58
C GLU A 228 1.47 -0.34 0.19
N LEU A 229 1.70 -0.17 -1.11
CA LEU A 229 1.88 1.10 -1.80
C LEU A 229 0.75 1.33 -2.81
N CYS A 230 0.38 2.59 -3.00
CA CYS A 230 -0.51 2.98 -4.08
C CYS A 230 -0.06 4.30 -4.68
N VAL A 231 -0.05 4.42 -6.01
CA VAL A 231 0.33 5.67 -6.69
C VAL A 231 -0.88 6.57 -6.82
N LEU A 232 -0.75 7.81 -6.36
CA LEU A 232 -1.74 8.87 -6.53
C LEU A 232 -1.71 9.45 -7.95
N PRO A 233 -2.78 10.09 -8.44
CA PRO A 233 -2.86 10.64 -9.79
C PRO A 233 -1.78 11.67 -10.15
N ASP A 234 -1.08 12.21 -9.17
CA ASP A 234 0.04 13.15 -9.35
C ASP A 234 1.43 12.52 -9.17
N GLY A 235 1.52 11.19 -9.12
CA GLY A 235 2.76 10.44 -9.00
C GLY A 235 3.27 10.27 -7.57
N LYS A 236 2.66 10.93 -6.57
CA LYS A 236 2.98 10.68 -5.17
C LYS A 236 2.53 9.29 -4.74
N LEU A 237 3.11 8.79 -3.65
CA LEU A 237 2.78 7.49 -3.10
C LEU A 237 1.90 7.62 -1.86
N LEU A 238 0.88 6.78 -1.78
CA LEU A 238 0.27 6.39 -0.52
C LEU A 238 1.05 5.19 0.02
N VAL A 239 1.41 5.26 1.30
CA VAL A 239 2.14 4.19 2.01
C VAL A 239 1.28 3.75 3.19
N LEU A 240 0.92 2.47 3.23
CA LEU A 240 0.15 1.87 4.31
C LEU A 240 1.08 1.24 5.34
N GLU A 241 1.32 1.93 6.45
CA GLU A 241 1.98 1.34 7.62
C GLU A 241 0.97 0.54 8.44
N ARG A 242 1.36 -0.66 8.83
CA ARG A 242 0.57 -1.60 9.63
C ARG A 242 1.33 -2.01 10.88
N GLU A 243 0.63 -2.06 12.03
CA GLU A 243 1.10 -2.63 13.28
C GLU A 243 0.05 -3.63 13.77
N ALA A 244 0.34 -4.92 13.69
CA ALA A 244 -0.51 -6.00 14.18
C ALA A 244 0.00 -6.50 15.53
N PHE A 245 -0.83 -6.39 16.57
CA PHE A 245 -0.55 -6.82 17.92
C PHE A 245 -1.53 -7.88 18.36
N ILE A 246 -1.04 -9.06 18.71
CA ILE A 246 -1.85 -10.19 19.19
C ILE A 246 -1.31 -10.62 20.56
N PRO A 247 -2.05 -10.37 21.65
CA PRO A 247 -1.69 -10.84 22.99
C PRO A 247 -1.97 -12.34 23.15
N HIS A 248 -1.38 -12.97 24.19
CA HIS A 248 -1.57 -14.40 24.45
C HIS A 248 -3.01 -14.83 24.57
N ILE A 249 -3.86 -14.04 25.21
CA ILE A 249 -5.31 -14.33 25.36
C ILE A 249 -6.12 -13.89 24.13
N LYS A 250 -5.50 -13.33 23.09
CA LYS A 250 -6.06 -12.80 21.83
C LYS A 250 -7.11 -11.70 21.99
N LEU A 251 -7.84 -11.65 23.10
CA LEU A 251 -8.75 -10.55 23.41
C LEU A 251 -7.97 -9.24 23.56
N GLY A 252 -8.40 -8.21 22.84
CA GLY A 252 -7.67 -6.94 22.76
C GLY A 252 -6.57 -6.91 21.70
N ALA A 253 -6.48 -7.95 20.84
CA ALA A 253 -5.69 -7.88 19.61
C ALA A 253 -6.16 -6.68 18.78
N PHE A 254 -5.20 -5.98 18.17
CA PHE A 254 -5.51 -4.85 17.29
C PHE A 254 -4.61 -4.85 16.06
N CYS A 255 -5.09 -4.21 15.02
CA CYS A 255 -4.27 -3.77 13.90
C CYS A 255 -4.40 -2.24 13.81
N GLN A 256 -3.28 -1.53 13.99
CA GLN A 256 -3.16 -0.10 13.78
C GLN A 256 -2.68 0.15 12.37
N CYS A 257 -3.46 0.88 11.59
CA CYS A 257 -3.10 1.31 10.25
C CYS A 257 -2.85 2.81 10.23
N LYS A 258 -1.86 3.24 9.47
CA LYS A 258 -1.55 4.64 9.18
C LYS A 258 -1.31 4.80 7.70
N LEU A 259 -1.94 5.77 7.10
CA LEU A 259 -1.80 6.07 5.68
C LEU A 259 -1.02 7.37 5.52
N TYR A 260 0.13 7.27 4.87
CA TYR A 260 1.02 8.40 4.61
C TYR A 260 1.05 8.77 3.14
N VAL A 261 1.24 10.06 2.86
CA VAL A 261 1.59 10.57 1.53
C VAL A 261 3.09 10.85 1.50
N VAL A 262 3.76 10.36 0.47
CA VAL A 262 5.19 10.54 0.21
C VAL A 262 5.38 11.05 -1.22
N ASP A 263 6.25 12.04 -1.40
CA ASP A 263 6.69 12.49 -2.73
C ASP A 263 8.14 12.07 -2.96
N PRO A 264 8.38 10.88 -3.54
CA PRO A 264 9.74 10.36 -3.67
C PRO A 264 10.60 11.14 -4.68
N TYR A 265 9.97 11.94 -5.54
CA TYR A 265 10.68 12.70 -6.58
C TYR A 265 11.37 13.95 -6.04
N THR A 266 11.04 14.37 -4.83
CA THR A 266 11.69 15.49 -4.12
C THR A 266 12.78 15.05 -3.17
N GLU A 267 12.99 13.72 -3.02
CA GLU A 267 13.85 13.15 -1.99
C GLU A 267 15.21 12.71 -2.56
N THR A 268 16.19 12.58 -1.66
CA THR A 268 17.54 12.15 -2.04
C THR A 268 17.62 10.62 -2.10
N PRO A 269 18.00 10.01 -3.23
CA PRO A 269 18.22 8.58 -3.31
C PRO A 269 19.31 8.09 -2.35
N TYR A 270 19.15 6.86 -1.89
CA TYR A 270 20.13 6.15 -1.08
C TYR A 270 20.40 4.78 -1.70
N ALA A 271 21.64 4.47 -2.03
CA ALA A 271 21.97 3.26 -2.79
C ALA A 271 21.50 1.98 -2.07
N LEU A 272 20.89 1.07 -2.83
CA LEU A 272 20.25 -0.13 -2.30
C LEU A 272 21.22 -1.08 -1.59
N ASP A 273 22.47 -1.14 -2.04
CA ASP A 273 23.55 -1.97 -1.51
C ASP A 273 24.37 -1.30 -0.40
N LYS A 274 24.13 0.00 -0.14
CA LYS A 274 24.83 0.75 0.90
C LYS A 274 24.25 0.45 2.28
N GLU A 275 25.12 0.19 3.27
CA GLU A 275 24.75 0.07 4.67
C GLU A 275 24.16 1.39 5.22
N LEU A 276 23.28 1.28 6.22
CA LEU A 276 22.67 2.44 6.85
C LEU A 276 23.73 3.22 7.66
N GLU A 277 23.92 4.49 7.32
CA GLU A 277 24.87 5.38 7.97
C GLU A 277 24.18 6.44 8.85
N PRO A 278 24.84 6.91 9.92
CA PRO A 278 24.35 8.07 10.67
C PRO A 278 24.16 9.30 9.76
N GLY A 279 23.01 9.94 9.86
CA GLY A 279 22.67 11.11 9.04
C GLY A 279 22.18 10.78 7.62
N ALA A 280 21.93 9.51 7.30
CA ALA A 280 21.31 9.13 6.04
C ALA A 280 19.96 9.85 5.81
N PRO A 281 19.67 10.29 4.56
CA PRO A 281 18.42 10.99 4.25
C PRO A 281 17.26 10.02 4.25
N TYR A 282 16.16 10.38 4.91
CA TYR A 282 14.90 9.64 4.87
C TYR A 282 13.86 10.42 4.07
N VAL A 283 13.00 9.71 3.36
CA VAL A 283 11.86 10.35 2.68
C VAL A 283 10.94 11.04 3.67
N THR A 284 10.47 12.23 3.30
CA THR A 284 9.48 12.98 4.06
C THR A 284 8.11 12.35 3.87
N LYS A 285 7.41 12.07 4.97
CA LYS A 285 6.07 11.49 4.94
C LYS A 285 5.06 12.38 5.66
N HIS A 286 3.85 12.49 5.13
CA HIS A 286 2.75 13.27 5.70
C HIS A 286 1.58 12.35 6.04
N LEU A 287 1.21 12.30 7.31
CA LEU A 287 0.07 11.49 7.76
C LEU A 287 -1.23 12.00 7.14
N LEU A 288 -1.91 11.14 6.38
CA LEU A 288 -3.22 11.41 5.81
C LEU A 288 -4.34 11.03 6.78
N THR A 289 -4.29 9.81 7.31
CA THR A 289 -5.23 9.29 8.31
C THR A 289 -4.65 8.10 9.07
N SER A 290 -5.27 7.76 10.19
CA SER A 290 -4.95 6.55 10.95
C SER A 290 -6.20 5.96 11.59
N TRP A 291 -6.29 4.64 11.61
CA TRP A 291 -7.41 3.92 12.26
C TRP A 291 -6.92 2.65 12.93
N ARG A 292 -7.74 2.11 13.84
CA ARG A 292 -7.44 0.88 14.56
C ARG A 292 -8.61 -0.08 14.50
N THR A 293 -8.37 -1.30 14.08
CA THR A 293 -9.31 -2.42 14.15
C THR A 293 -8.99 -3.28 15.36
N LYS A 294 -10.01 -3.91 15.98
CA LYS A 294 -9.83 -4.63 17.23
C LYS A 294 -10.65 -5.92 17.27
N LEU A 295 -10.08 -6.91 17.92
CA LEU A 295 -10.82 -8.09 18.35
C LEU A 295 -11.44 -7.82 19.72
N GLY A 296 -12.75 -7.57 19.75
CA GLY A 296 -13.51 -7.34 20.97
C GLY A 296 -14.30 -8.58 21.40
N ILE A 297 -14.97 -8.51 22.56
CA ILE A 297 -15.79 -9.62 23.10
C ILE A 297 -17.04 -9.85 22.24
N THR A 298 -17.67 -8.77 21.76
CA THR A 298 -18.94 -8.82 21.02
C THR A 298 -18.81 -8.44 19.56
N LYS A 299 -17.69 -7.82 19.17
CA LYS A 299 -17.44 -7.34 17.81
C LYS A 299 -16.08 -7.84 17.34
N TYR A 300 -16.11 -8.70 16.35
CA TYR A 300 -14.92 -9.27 15.70
C TYR A 300 -14.58 -8.41 14.47
N GLN A 301 -14.02 -7.22 14.73
CA GLN A 301 -13.71 -6.24 13.68
C GLN A 301 -12.21 -6.08 13.45
N TRP A 302 -11.40 -7.02 13.90
CA TRP A 302 -10.00 -7.05 13.60
C TRP A 302 -9.82 -7.25 12.08
N ALA A 303 -8.99 -6.45 11.46
CA ALA A 303 -8.71 -6.48 10.04
C ALA A 303 -7.24 -6.13 9.84
N ASN A 304 -6.51 -7.04 9.23
CA ASN A 304 -5.13 -6.88 8.80
C ASN A 304 -5.16 -6.37 7.36
N TYR A 305 -5.16 -5.04 7.17
CA TYR A 305 -5.18 -4.47 5.83
C TYR A 305 -3.82 -4.63 5.18
N GLU A 306 -3.80 -5.31 4.04
CA GLU A 306 -2.61 -5.63 3.27
C GLU A 306 -2.70 -5.04 1.85
N GLY A 307 -3.85 -5.11 1.19
CA GLY A 307 -4.01 -4.56 -0.14
C GLY A 307 -4.60 -3.16 -0.18
N MET A 308 -4.11 -2.32 -1.11
CA MET A 308 -4.59 -0.96 -1.34
C MET A 308 -4.44 -0.54 -2.80
N CYS A 309 -5.49 0.03 -3.38
CA CYS A 309 -5.42 0.64 -4.71
C CYS A 309 -6.32 1.87 -4.84
N LEU A 310 -6.20 2.58 -5.95
CA LEU A 310 -7.19 3.60 -6.30
C LEU A 310 -8.49 2.95 -6.79
N GLY A 311 -9.60 3.44 -6.26
CA GLY A 311 -10.94 3.23 -6.77
C GLY A 311 -11.33 4.31 -7.79
N PRO A 312 -12.63 4.46 -8.12
CA PRO A 312 -13.10 5.48 -9.04
C PRO A 312 -12.91 6.89 -8.48
N LYS A 313 -12.83 7.88 -9.38
CA LYS A 313 -13.09 9.28 -9.01
C LYS A 313 -14.57 9.49 -8.78
N LEU A 314 -14.91 10.28 -7.76
CA LEU A 314 -16.27 10.70 -7.49
C LEU A 314 -16.70 11.79 -8.47
N GLU A 315 -18.02 12.04 -8.55
CA GLU A 315 -18.60 13.08 -9.40
C GLU A 315 -18.06 14.49 -9.07
N ASN A 316 -17.66 14.74 -7.83
CA ASN A 316 -17.03 15.99 -7.39
C ASN A 316 -15.51 16.04 -7.60
N GLY A 317 -14.90 15.00 -8.18
CA GLY A 317 -13.46 14.91 -8.47
C GLY A 317 -12.62 14.31 -7.36
N ASP A 318 -13.18 14.03 -6.17
CA ASP A 318 -12.47 13.37 -5.08
C ASP A 318 -12.08 11.93 -5.48
N GLN A 319 -11.00 11.42 -4.90
CA GLN A 319 -10.46 10.11 -5.22
C GLN A 319 -10.84 9.08 -4.14
N VAL A 320 -11.36 7.94 -4.56
CA VAL A 320 -11.56 6.78 -3.68
C VAL A 320 -10.27 5.98 -3.58
N VAL A 321 -9.94 5.54 -2.39
CA VAL A 321 -8.93 4.52 -2.09
C VAL A 321 -9.67 3.28 -1.58
N VAL A 322 -9.38 2.12 -2.15
CA VAL A 322 -9.93 0.82 -1.78
C VAL A 322 -8.86 0.06 -1.00
N LEU A 323 -9.27 -0.54 0.12
CA LEU A 323 -8.42 -1.40 0.94
C LEU A 323 -9.08 -2.77 1.10
N VAL A 324 -8.26 -3.82 1.13
CA VAL A 324 -8.65 -5.20 1.43
C VAL A 324 -7.78 -5.73 2.56
N SER A 325 -8.36 -6.57 3.42
CA SER A 325 -7.62 -7.23 4.50
C SER A 325 -7.53 -8.72 4.26
N ASP A 326 -6.40 -9.30 4.69
CA ASP A 326 -6.24 -10.74 4.80
C ASP A 326 -7.07 -11.31 5.95
N SER A 327 -7.76 -12.42 5.68
CA SER A 327 -8.59 -13.14 6.65
C SER A 327 -7.82 -14.09 7.56
N GLN A 328 -6.52 -14.31 7.35
CA GLN A 328 -5.68 -15.23 8.13
C GLN A 328 -6.34 -16.61 8.29
N ASP A 329 -6.74 -17.25 7.17
CA ASP A 329 -7.50 -18.51 7.13
C ASP A 329 -8.82 -18.48 7.91
N GLY A 330 -9.42 -17.29 8.06
CA GLY A 330 -10.67 -17.11 8.81
C GLY A 330 -10.58 -17.45 10.29
N TYR A 331 -9.39 -17.60 10.83
CA TYR A 331 -9.03 -18.08 12.16
C TYR A 331 -10.23 -18.40 13.08
N ALA A 332 -10.57 -19.69 13.27
CA ALA A 332 -11.72 -20.16 14.05
C ALA A 332 -13.08 -19.55 13.60
N GLY A 333 -13.23 -19.12 12.34
CA GLY A 333 -14.42 -18.46 11.79
C GLY A 333 -14.63 -17.02 12.27
N VAL A 334 -13.63 -16.42 12.91
CA VAL A 334 -13.72 -15.08 13.53
C VAL A 334 -13.18 -14.00 12.61
N LEU A 335 -12.09 -14.28 11.87
CA LEU A 335 -11.47 -13.33 10.96
C LEU A 335 -12.14 -13.39 9.58
N LYS A 336 -12.09 -12.30 8.85
CA LYS A 336 -12.77 -12.14 7.57
C LYS A 336 -11.91 -11.30 6.64
N ASP A 337 -12.07 -11.51 5.34
CA ASP A 337 -11.64 -10.54 4.35
C ASP A 337 -12.55 -9.31 4.44
N TRP A 338 -11.97 -8.20 4.88
CA TRP A 338 -12.65 -6.92 5.00
C TRP A 338 -12.30 -6.03 3.83
N PHE A 339 -13.28 -5.31 3.35
CA PHE A 339 -13.11 -4.22 2.39
C PHE A 339 -13.42 -2.89 3.07
N LYS A 340 -12.62 -1.88 2.79
CA LYS A 340 -12.81 -0.50 3.27
C LYS A 340 -12.57 0.48 2.14
N THR A 341 -13.33 1.56 2.12
CA THR A 341 -13.05 2.69 1.22
C THR A 341 -12.76 3.96 2.02
N ILE A 342 -11.84 4.75 1.50
CA ILE A 342 -11.46 6.07 2.03
C ILE A 342 -11.57 7.05 0.87
N VAL A 343 -12.14 8.23 1.12
CA VAL A 343 -12.22 9.31 0.14
C VAL A 343 -11.23 10.39 0.49
N ILE A 344 -10.41 10.77 -0.48
CA ILE A 344 -9.37 11.77 -0.36
C ILE A 344 -9.51 12.81 -1.44
N LYS A 345 -9.01 14.02 -1.19
CA LYS A 345 -8.97 15.10 -2.19
C LYS A 345 -7.61 15.75 -2.26
N LYS A 346 -7.25 16.22 -3.44
CA LYS A 346 -6.11 17.12 -3.65
C LYS A 346 -6.56 18.55 -3.34
N GLN A 347 -5.80 19.23 -2.49
CA GLN A 347 -6.05 20.63 -2.11
C GLN A 347 -5.44 21.56 -3.15
#